data_a4c413d89d506320df90ef2853c45103
#
_entry.id   a4c413d89d506320df90ef2853c45103
#
_cell.length_a   1.000
_cell.length_b   1.000
_cell.length_c   1.000
_cell.angle_alpha   90.00
_cell.angle_beta   90.00
_cell.angle_gamma   90.00
#
_symmetry.space_group_name_H-M   'P 1'
#
loop_
_entity.id
_entity.type
_entity.pdbx_description
1 polymer ?
#
loop_
_entity_poly.entity_id
_entity_poly.type
_entity_poly.pdbx_seq_one_letter_code
_entity_poly.pdbx_strand_id
1 'polypeptide(L)'
;MNKFEKLKKNTRKEFLLIIKEQEEEIEYIFEEAAKEIEKNQNKISDIAALLLFLKKLFSKMNSDIYSVINKNLKKVIDVYGDIDLRYMTDITSNEYILNSIKKYSNDNKKDVVNTILKGLIYADLLSLKKRCTKSINRTLNLLKKKVNDLSNKSDDITISEIITDTENIINPKVKDKKLLYDANRLARTTLIHSVREIIKENAKDNIFNIGIKWELSPDHWDRMPDGDECDVYAENDMYGLGIGIFPVDEVPFQHINCLCSLYPVMLDYNIIAERIENWINGASDNELEDWIKQNEKGADI
;
A
#
# COMPACT_ATOMS: atom_id res chain seq x y z
N MET A 1 -21.41 20.40 1.82
CA MET A 1 -20.20 19.61 1.53
C MET A 1 -20.04 19.58 0.02
N ASN A 2 -18.94 20.10 -0.50
CA ASN A 2 -18.60 20.08 -1.93
C ASN A 2 -18.56 18.62 -2.44
N LYS A 3 -18.94 18.39 -3.71
CA LYS A 3 -18.94 17.06 -4.33
C LYS A 3 -17.55 16.38 -4.25
N PHE A 4 -16.48 17.14 -4.44
CA PHE A 4 -15.11 16.65 -4.32
C PHE A 4 -14.77 16.18 -2.88
N GLU A 5 -15.20 16.94 -1.86
CA GLU A 5 -15.03 16.51 -0.48
C GLU A 5 -15.76 15.20 -0.15
N LYS A 6 -16.93 15.00 -0.76
CA LYS A 6 -17.67 13.73 -0.64
C LYS A 6 -16.90 12.58 -1.33
N LEU A 7 -16.34 12.84 -2.50
CA LEU A 7 -15.51 11.88 -3.24
C LEU A 7 -14.28 11.48 -2.43
N LYS A 8 -13.52 12.45 -1.91
CA LYS A 8 -12.35 12.20 -1.03
C LYS A 8 -12.72 11.33 0.16
N LYS A 9 -13.79 11.67 0.86
CA LYS A 9 -14.28 10.92 2.02
C LYS A 9 -14.63 9.47 1.67
N ASN A 10 -15.27 9.24 0.54
CA ASN A 10 -15.62 7.90 0.08
C ASN A 10 -14.38 7.10 -0.32
N THR A 11 -13.48 7.69 -1.11
CA THR A 11 -12.21 7.09 -1.51
C THR A 11 -11.37 6.67 -0.29
N ARG A 12 -11.29 7.55 0.71
CA ARG A 12 -10.60 7.21 1.97
C ARG A 12 -11.27 6.06 2.70
N LYS A 13 -12.59 6.03 2.76
CA LYS A 13 -13.32 4.94 3.40
C LYS A 13 -13.06 3.60 2.70
N GLU A 14 -13.08 3.59 1.38
CA GLU A 14 -12.73 2.41 0.57
C GLU A 14 -11.30 1.95 0.86
N PHE A 15 -10.34 2.88 0.91
CA PHE A 15 -8.94 2.58 1.24
C PHE A 15 -8.77 1.94 2.62
N LEU A 16 -9.41 2.50 3.65
CA LEU A 16 -9.34 1.94 5.00
C LEU A 16 -9.96 0.54 5.10
N LEU A 17 -11.02 0.28 4.31
CA LEU A 17 -11.60 -1.06 4.22
C LEU A 17 -10.61 -2.05 3.56
N ILE A 18 -9.93 -1.64 2.50
CA ILE A 18 -8.91 -2.48 1.84
C ILE A 18 -7.75 -2.80 2.80
N ILE A 19 -7.30 -1.81 3.59
CA ILE A 19 -6.26 -2.05 4.62
C ILE A 19 -6.76 -3.09 5.63
N LYS A 20 -7.98 -2.92 6.14
CA LYS A 20 -8.55 -3.84 7.12
C LYS A 20 -8.68 -5.26 6.57
N GLU A 21 -9.24 -5.42 5.37
CA GLU A 21 -9.32 -6.72 4.69
C GLU A 21 -7.93 -7.36 4.53
N GLN A 22 -6.93 -6.57 4.15
CA GLN A 22 -5.56 -7.05 4.00
C GLN A 22 -4.97 -7.55 5.32
N GLU A 23 -5.17 -6.83 6.41
CA GLU A 23 -4.69 -7.21 7.73
C GLU A 23 -5.36 -8.50 8.23
N GLU A 24 -6.67 -8.65 8.00
CA GLU A 24 -7.42 -9.87 8.32
C GLU A 24 -6.93 -11.08 7.48
N GLU A 25 -6.69 -10.89 6.18
CA GLU A 25 -6.14 -11.95 5.31
C GLU A 25 -4.73 -12.36 5.75
N ILE A 26 -3.88 -11.40 6.15
CA ILE A 26 -2.52 -11.70 6.66
C ILE A 26 -2.61 -12.43 8.00
N GLU A 27 -3.45 -11.99 8.93
CA GLU A 27 -3.65 -12.67 10.21
C GLU A 27 -4.10 -14.12 10.02
N TYR A 28 -5.02 -14.38 9.07
CA TYR A 28 -5.46 -15.72 8.71
C TYR A 28 -4.29 -16.61 8.21
N ILE A 29 -3.36 -16.06 7.41
CA ILE A 29 -2.17 -16.82 6.97
C ILE A 29 -1.33 -17.27 8.17
N PHE A 30 -1.18 -16.42 9.18
CA PHE A 30 -0.46 -16.75 10.40
C PHE A 30 -1.20 -17.80 11.24
N GLU A 31 -2.53 -17.71 11.34
CA GLU A 31 -3.34 -18.72 12.03
C GLU A 31 -3.23 -20.10 11.36
N GLU A 32 -3.32 -20.15 10.03
CA GLU A 32 -3.19 -21.41 9.28
C GLU A 32 -1.78 -22.01 9.41
N ALA A 33 -0.75 -21.15 9.45
CA ALA A 33 0.61 -21.65 9.69
C ALA A 33 0.78 -22.21 11.09
N ALA A 34 0.19 -21.62 12.12
CA ALA A 34 0.20 -22.15 13.48
C ALA A 34 -0.51 -23.50 13.57
N LYS A 35 -1.70 -23.63 12.96
CA LYS A 35 -2.44 -24.92 12.87
C LYS A 35 -1.63 -26.00 12.14
N GLU A 36 -0.89 -25.62 11.07
CA GLU A 36 -0.07 -26.57 10.33
C GLU A 36 1.10 -27.10 11.16
N ILE A 37 1.68 -26.26 12.03
CA ILE A 37 2.70 -26.68 13.01
C ILE A 37 2.10 -27.69 14.00
N GLU A 38 0.98 -27.32 14.63
CA GLU A 38 0.28 -28.18 15.58
C GLU A 38 -0.07 -29.56 15.00
N LYS A 39 -0.61 -29.57 13.78
CA LYS A 39 -0.99 -30.81 13.07
C LYS A 39 0.20 -31.73 12.77
N ASN A 40 1.38 -31.17 12.56
CA ASN A 40 2.56 -31.95 12.17
C ASN A 40 3.53 -32.22 13.33
N GLN A 41 3.31 -31.67 14.53
CA GLN A 41 4.20 -31.83 15.67
C GLN A 41 4.54 -33.30 15.98
N ASN A 42 3.57 -34.21 15.91
CA ASN A 42 3.76 -35.62 16.20
C ASN A 42 4.38 -36.41 15.04
N LYS A 43 4.57 -35.80 13.86
CA LYS A 43 5.14 -36.45 12.66
C LYS A 43 6.60 -36.12 12.45
N ILE A 44 7.11 -35.16 13.20
CA ILE A 44 8.47 -34.65 13.07
C ILE A 44 9.36 -35.47 13.99
N SER A 45 10.18 -36.30 13.39
CA SER A 45 10.99 -37.31 14.11
C SER A 45 12.36 -36.77 14.56
N ASP A 46 12.87 -35.71 13.88
CA ASP A 46 14.17 -35.18 14.15
C ASP A 46 14.27 -33.69 13.78
N ILE A 47 15.36 -33.04 14.21
CA ILE A 47 15.60 -31.61 14.02
C ILE A 47 15.76 -31.25 12.54
N ALA A 48 16.34 -32.10 11.72
CA ALA A 48 16.53 -31.84 10.30
C ALA A 48 15.17 -31.83 9.56
N ALA A 49 14.27 -32.77 9.90
CA ALA A 49 12.90 -32.79 9.41
C ALA A 49 12.12 -31.53 9.85
N LEU A 50 12.27 -31.09 11.11
CA LEU A 50 11.67 -29.87 11.63
C LEU A 50 12.17 -28.65 10.85
N LEU A 51 13.46 -28.50 10.64
CA LEU A 51 14.06 -27.38 9.91
C LEU A 51 13.56 -27.32 8.47
N LEU A 52 13.46 -28.47 7.80
CA LEU A 52 12.93 -28.56 6.44
C LEU A 52 11.45 -28.19 6.38
N PHE A 53 10.66 -28.67 7.33
CA PHE A 53 9.24 -28.34 7.46
C PHE A 53 9.04 -26.83 7.66
N LEU A 54 9.72 -26.24 8.64
CA LEU A 54 9.62 -24.79 8.92
C LEU A 54 10.06 -23.97 7.72
N LYS A 55 11.13 -24.33 7.01
CA LYS A 55 11.58 -23.63 5.80
C LYS A 55 10.50 -23.65 4.71
N LYS A 56 9.82 -24.77 4.51
CA LYS A 56 8.71 -24.88 3.54
C LYS A 56 7.51 -24.05 3.98
N LEU A 57 7.11 -24.14 5.26
CA LEU A 57 6.00 -23.39 5.82
C LEU A 57 6.20 -21.88 5.67
N PHE A 58 7.36 -21.35 6.07
CA PHE A 58 7.67 -19.93 5.95
C PHE A 58 7.79 -19.46 4.49
N SER A 59 8.28 -20.31 3.60
CA SER A 59 8.29 -19.98 2.17
C SER A 59 6.87 -19.85 1.62
N LYS A 60 5.96 -20.73 2.03
CA LYS A 60 4.53 -20.65 1.69
C LYS A 60 3.91 -19.38 2.26
N MET A 61 4.06 -19.12 3.57
CA MET A 61 3.54 -17.90 4.21
C MET A 61 3.99 -16.63 3.47
N ASN A 62 5.28 -16.52 3.12
CA ASN A 62 5.79 -15.37 2.39
C ASN A 62 5.13 -15.23 1.01
N SER A 63 4.91 -16.33 0.30
CA SER A 63 4.22 -16.33 -0.99
C SER A 63 2.76 -15.89 -0.86
N ASP A 64 2.07 -16.37 0.18
CA ASP A 64 0.67 -16.05 0.43
C ASP A 64 0.52 -14.57 0.85
N ILE A 65 1.37 -14.05 1.75
CA ILE A 65 1.41 -12.63 2.13
C ILE A 65 1.67 -11.75 0.89
N TYR A 66 2.62 -12.14 0.03
CA TYR A 66 2.87 -11.43 -1.23
C TYR A 66 1.64 -11.38 -2.12
N SER A 67 0.92 -12.49 -2.26
CA SER A 67 -0.31 -12.58 -3.04
C SER A 67 -1.39 -11.64 -2.50
N VAL A 68 -1.55 -11.57 -1.18
CA VAL A 68 -2.49 -10.66 -0.50
C VAL A 68 -2.12 -9.20 -0.76
N ILE A 69 -0.85 -8.84 -0.59
CA ILE A 69 -0.37 -7.47 -0.86
C ILE A 69 -0.63 -7.09 -2.32
N ASN A 70 -0.27 -7.95 -3.28
CA ASN A 70 -0.44 -7.69 -4.71
C ASN A 70 -1.91 -7.52 -5.11
N LYS A 71 -2.79 -8.37 -4.58
CA LYS A 71 -4.24 -8.28 -4.79
C LYS A 71 -4.79 -6.93 -4.30
N ASN A 72 -4.43 -6.53 -3.09
CA ASN A 72 -4.96 -5.31 -2.48
C ASN A 72 -4.30 -4.04 -3.03
N LEU A 73 -3.04 -4.12 -3.48
CA LEU A 73 -2.38 -3.09 -4.25
C LEU A 73 -3.18 -2.70 -5.50
N LYS A 74 -3.61 -3.68 -6.27
CA LYS A 74 -4.41 -3.42 -7.49
C LYS A 74 -5.72 -2.72 -7.13
N LYS A 75 -6.44 -3.18 -6.09
CA LYS A 75 -7.66 -2.52 -5.63
C LYS A 75 -7.42 -1.04 -5.27
N VAL A 76 -6.35 -0.75 -4.53
CA VAL A 76 -6.00 0.61 -4.13
C VAL A 76 -5.65 1.49 -5.32
N ILE A 77 -4.88 0.97 -6.27
CA ILE A 77 -4.54 1.68 -7.50
C ILE A 77 -5.79 1.96 -8.34
N ASP A 78 -6.75 1.05 -8.39
CA ASP A 78 -8.03 1.27 -9.09
C ASP A 78 -8.85 2.37 -8.39
N VAL A 79 -8.98 2.31 -7.07
CA VAL A 79 -9.74 3.30 -6.28
C VAL A 79 -9.20 4.72 -6.44
N TYR A 80 -7.89 4.90 -6.33
CA TYR A 80 -7.26 6.21 -6.44
C TYR A 80 -6.96 6.62 -7.88
N GLY A 81 -6.70 5.66 -8.77
CA GLY A 81 -6.47 5.92 -10.19
C GLY A 81 -7.70 6.48 -10.90
N ASP A 82 -8.90 6.18 -10.42
CA ASP A 82 -10.14 6.70 -10.99
C ASP A 82 -10.64 8.01 -10.34
N ILE A 83 -9.88 8.61 -9.41
CA ILE A 83 -10.36 9.79 -8.68
C ILE A 83 -10.62 10.99 -9.62
N ASP A 84 -9.75 11.20 -10.60
CA ASP A 84 -9.90 12.26 -11.59
C ASP A 84 -11.12 12.02 -12.49
N LEU A 85 -11.30 10.80 -12.96
CA LEU A 85 -12.44 10.42 -13.79
C LEU A 85 -13.76 10.60 -13.04
N ARG A 86 -13.82 10.13 -11.78
CA ARG A 86 -14.99 10.29 -10.91
C ARG A 86 -15.33 11.76 -10.65
N TYR A 87 -14.31 12.60 -10.49
CA TYR A 87 -14.50 14.05 -10.31
C TYR A 87 -14.99 14.71 -11.59
N MET A 88 -14.35 14.42 -12.71
CA MET A 88 -14.66 15.05 -14.00
C MET A 88 -16.03 14.61 -14.56
N THR A 89 -16.51 13.39 -14.28
CA THR A 89 -17.88 12.99 -14.64
C THR A 89 -18.98 13.81 -13.96
N ASP A 90 -18.65 14.47 -12.83
CA ASP A 90 -19.56 15.41 -12.18
C ASP A 90 -19.56 16.80 -12.86
N ILE A 91 -18.51 17.14 -13.61
CA ILE A 91 -18.31 18.44 -14.27
C ILE A 91 -18.81 18.43 -15.71
N THR A 92 -18.50 17.37 -16.46
CA THR A 92 -18.78 17.30 -17.88
C THR A 92 -19.26 15.93 -18.30
N SER A 93 -20.12 15.90 -19.35
CA SER A 93 -20.49 14.68 -20.07
C SER A 93 -19.75 14.58 -21.43
N ASN A 94 -18.80 15.47 -21.71
CA ASN A 94 -18.06 15.44 -22.97
C ASN A 94 -17.19 14.18 -23.05
N GLU A 95 -17.49 13.31 -24.03
CA GLU A 95 -16.84 12.02 -24.18
C GLU A 95 -15.35 12.13 -24.50
N TYR A 96 -14.91 13.12 -25.25
CA TYR A 96 -13.49 13.31 -25.58
C TYR A 96 -12.66 13.55 -24.33
N ILE A 97 -13.15 14.42 -23.44
CA ILE A 97 -12.48 14.74 -22.17
C ILE A 97 -12.47 13.52 -21.23
N LEU A 98 -13.63 12.87 -21.07
CA LEU A 98 -13.74 11.69 -20.22
C LEU A 98 -12.91 10.51 -20.72
N ASN A 99 -12.85 10.30 -22.04
CA ASN A 99 -12.03 9.26 -22.64
C ASN A 99 -10.54 9.55 -22.48
N SER A 100 -10.11 10.81 -22.61
CA SER A 100 -8.73 11.22 -22.38
C SER A 100 -8.31 10.91 -20.94
N ILE A 101 -9.14 11.28 -19.95
CA ILE A 101 -8.88 10.99 -18.52
C ILE A 101 -8.84 9.49 -18.27
N LYS A 102 -9.82 8.76 -18.78
CA LYS A 102 -9.89 7.31 -18.63
C LYS A 102 -8.66 6.60 -19.22
N LYS A 103 -8.14 7.10 -20.32
CA LYS A 103 -6.98 6.54 -20.98
C LYS A 103 -5.72 6.73 -20.15
N TYR A 104 -5.33 8.00 -19.83
CA TYR A 104 -4.11 8.21 -19.05
C TYR A 104 -4.20 7.52 -17.69
N SER A 105 -5.37 7.56 -17.03
CA SER A 105 -5.59 6.86 -15.77
C SER A 105 -5.33 5.35 -15.89
N ASN A 106 -5.82 4.71 -16.96
CA ASN A 106 -5.59 3.28 -17.18
C ASN A 106 -4.12 2.95 -17.49
N ASP A 107 -3.42 3.80 -18.23
CA ASP A 107 -2.02 3.63 -18.56
C ASP A 107 -1.16 3.83 -17.30
N ASN A 108 -1.42 4.88 -16.53
CA ASN A 108 -0.76 5.13 -15.26
C ASN A 108 -0.97 4.01 -14.25
N LYS A 109 -2.20 3.44 -14.15
CA LYS A 109 -2.45 2.27 -13.30
C LYS A 109 -1.55 1.10 -13.65
N LYS A 110 -1.40 0.80 -14.95
CA LYS A 110 -0.52 -0.31 -15.41
C LYS A 110 0.94 -0.03 -15.08
N ASP A 111 1.40 1.19 -15.31
CA ASP A 111 2.79 1.59 -15.11
C ASP A 111 3.15 1.62 -13.61
N VAL A 112 2.28 2.17 -12.78
CA VAL A 112 2.46 2.18 -11.31
C VAL A 112 2.46 0.75 -10.76
N VAL A 113 1.53 -0.13 -11.17
CA VAL A 113 1.55 -1.55 -10.79
C VAL A 113 2.89 -2.19 -11.18
N ASN A 114 3.34 -2.00 -12.41
CA ASN A 114 4.59 -2.58 -12.88
C ASN A 114 5.82 -2.05 -12.12
N THR A 115 5.85 -0.74 -11.86
CA THR A 115 6.97 -0.08 -11.17
C THR A 115 7.04 -0.51 -9.70
N ILE A 116 5.91 -0.48 -8.99
CA ILE A 116 5.85 -0.88 -7.59
C ILE A 116 6.14 -2.37 -7.43
N LEU A 117 5.56 -3.23 -8.28
CA LEU A 117 5.82 -4.66 -8.23
C LEU A 117 7.28 -5.00 -8.56
N LYS A 118 7.93 -4.24 -9.43
CA LYS A 118 9.34 -4.49 -9.81
C LYS A 118 10.36 -3.82 -8.89
N GLY A 119 10.04 -2.69 -8.30
CA GLY A 119 10.99 -1.86 -7.55
C GLY A 119 10.77 -1.87 -6.04
N LEU A 120 9.74 -1.17 -5.57
CA LEU A 120 9.51 -0.93 -4.14
C LEU A 120 9.08 -2.21 -3.41
N ILE A 121 8.11 -2.95 -3.96
CA ILE A 121 7.64 -4.19 -3.34
C ILE A 121 8.75 -5.23 -3.32
N TYR A 122 9.56 -5.33 -4.38
CA TYR A 122 10.66 -6.30 -4.41
C TYR A 122 11.72 -5.98 -3.35
N ALA A 123 12.06 -4.71 -3.14
CA ALA A 123 13.00 -4.29 -2.10
C ALA A 123 12.44 -4.50 -0.69
N ASP A 124 11.17 -4.15 -0.48
CA ASP A 124 10.49 -4.28 0.81
C ASP A 124 10.12 -5.73 1.13
N LEU A 125 9.71 -6.51 0.14
CA LEU A 125 9.52 -7.95 0.28
C LEU A 125 10.83 -8.70 0.49
N LEU A 126 11.94 -8.28 -0.16
CA LEU A 126 13.27 -8.78 0.16
C LEU A 126 13.66 -8.41 1.59
N SER A 127 13.29 -7.23 2.05
CA SER A 127 13.49 -6.79 3.44
C SER A 127 12.65 -7.61 4.39
N LEU A 128 11.37 -7.85 4.11
CA LEU A 128 10.50 -8.73 4.89
C LEU A 128 11.01 -10.16 4.85
N LYS A 129 11.34 -10.68 3.67
CA LYS A 129 11.95 -12.01 3.50
C LYS A 129 13.27 -12.11 4.27
N LYS A 130 14.11 -11.08 4.25
CA LYS A 130 15.33 -11.02 5.06
C LYS A 130 15.02 -10.96 6.56
N ARG A 131 14.01 -10.20 6.99
CA ARG A 131 13.59 -10.11 8.41
C ARG A 131 12.96 -11.40 8.87
N CYS A 132 12.07 -12.00 8.09
CA CYS A 132 11.53 -13.33 8.37
C CYS A 132 12.64 -14.38 8.40
N THR A 133 13.54 -14.40 7.40
CA THR A 133 14.69 -15.30 7.37
C THR A 133 15.66 -15.02 8.54
N LYS A 134 15.87 -13.77 8.92
CA LYS A 134 16.70 -13.39 10.08
C LYS A 134 16.05 -13.78 11.39
N SER A 135 14.74 -13.62 11.53
CA SER A 135 13.97 -14.08 12.69
C SER A 135 13.99 -15.59 12.78
N ILE A 136 13.75 -16.28 11.68
CA ILE A 136 13.85 -17.74 11.57
C ILE A 136 15.27 -18.21 11.90
N ASN A 137 16.30 -17.63 11.29
CA ASN A 137 17.69 -18.02 11.56
C ASN A 137 18.11 -17.70 13.00
N ARG A 138 17.59 -16.62 13.60
CA ARG A 138 17.80 -16.33 15.02
C ARG A 138 17.14 -17.38 15.90
N THR A 139 15.90 -17.75 15.62
CA THR A 139 15.20 -18.84 16.30
C THR A 139 15.93 -20.15 16.10
N LEU A 140 16.31 -20.50 14.85
CA LEU A 140 17.10 -21.68 14.56
C LEU A 140 18.48 -21.71 15.25
N ASN A 141 19.15 -20.56 15.33
CA ASN A 141 20.43 -20.47 16.03
C ASN A 141 20.28 -20.55 17.55
N LEU A 142 19.21 -19.97 18.12
CA LEU A 142 18.86 -20.16 19.52
C LEU A 142 18.54 -21.63 19.83
N LEU A 143 17.80 -22.30 18.92
CA LEU A 143 17.49 -23.71 19.01
C LEU A 143 18.74 -24.57 18.89
N LYS A 144 19.63 -24.29 17.90
CA LYS A 144 20.92 -24.97 17.76
C LYS A 144 21.81 -24.78 18.99
N LYS A 145 21.83 -23.56 19.56
CA LYS A 145 22.60 -23.26 20.77
C LYS A 145 22.02 -24.03 21.96
N LYS A 146 20.69 -24.02 22.17
CA LYS A 146 20.02 -24.82 23.18
C LYS A 146 20.33 -26.33 23.00
N VAL A 147 20.25 -26.85 21.78
CA VAL A 147 20.57 -28.27 21.48
C VAL A 147 22.04 -28.58 21.79
N ASN A 148 22.99 -27.70 21.44
CA ASN A 148 24.42 -27.90 21.73
C ASN A 148 24.73 -27.77 23.23
N ASP A 149 24.09 -26.82 23.94
CA ASP A 149 24.23 -26.65 25.38
C ASP A 149 23.66 -27.83 26.17
N LEU A 150 22.71 -28.57 25.58
CA LEU A 150 22.03 -29.73 26.17
C LEU A 150 22.67 -31.07 25.79
N SER A 151 23.36 -31.16 24.65
CA SER A 151 24.24 -32.31 24.40
C SER A 151 25.38 -32.42 25.43
N ASN A 152 25.62 -31.33 26.18
CA ASN A 152 26.58 -31.26 27.30
C ASN A 152 25.94 -31.37 28.68
N LYS A 153 24.60 -31.42 28.81
CA LYS A 153 23.86 -31.62 30.07
C LYS A 153 22.70 -32.57 29.75
N SER A 154 22.54 -33.57 30.60
CA SER A 154 21.58 -34.70 30.46
C SER A 154 20.08 -34.35 30.51
N ASP A 155 19.67 -33.15 30.14
CA ASP A 155 18.26 -32.74 30.08
C ASP A 155 17.75 -32.80 28.65
N ASP A 156 16.89 -33.77 28.37
CA ASP A 156 16.19 -33.98 27.10
C ASP A 156 15.27 -32.81 26.76
N ILE A 157 15.76 -31.81 25.98
CA ILE A 157 14.82 -30.93 25.27
C ILE A 157 14.15 -31.74 24.18
N THR A 158 12.86 -31.86 24.34
CA THR A 158 12.02 -32.57 23.37
C THR A 158 11.80 -31.67 22.14
N ILE A 159 11.74 -32.26 20.97
CA ILE A 159 11.29 -31.63 19.71
C ILE A 159 9.99 -30.85 19.93
N SER A 160 9.16 -31.32 20.87
CA SER A 160 7.92 -30.68 21.32
C SER A 160 8.11 -29.27 21.86
N GLU A 161 9.13 -28.99 22.66
CA GLU A 161 9.39 -27.64 23.18
C GLU A 161 9.81 -26.66 22.09
N ILE A 162 10.59 -27.16 21.11
CA ILE A 162 11.00 -26.38 19.95
C ILE A 162 9.79 -26.01 19.08
N ILE A 163 8.87 -26.95 18.90
CA ILE A 163 7.62 -26.76 18.15
C ILE A 163 6.75 -25.74 18.87
N THR A 164 6.58 -25.85 20.18
CA THR A 164 5.80 -24.91 21.00
C THR A 164 6.39 -23.50 20.94
N ASP A 165 7.71 -23.36 21.04
CA ASP A 165 8.38 -22.05 20.93
C ASP A 165 8.17 -21.44 19.51
N THR A 166 8.20 -22.26 18.46
CA THR A 166 7.97 -21.80 17.08
C THR A 166 6.51 -21.42 16.85
N GLU A 167 5.58 -22.19 17.39
CA GLU A 167 4.15 -21.88 17.36
C GLU A 167 3.88 -20.55 18.08
N ASN A 168 4.45 -20.32 19.23
CA ASN A 168 4.31 -19.09 19.99
C ASN A 168 4.82 -17.84 19.24
N ILE A 169 5.81 -17.99 18.34
CA ILE A 169 6.34 -16.90 17.53
C ILE A 169 5.38 -16.56 16.37
N ILE A 170 4.67 -17.55 15.85
CA ILE A 170 3.82 -17.43 14.66
C ILE A 170 2.37 -17.17 15.04
N ASN A 171 1.88 -17.75 16.14
CA ASN A 171 0.47 -17.70 16.51
C ASN A 171 0.02 -16.26 16.85
N PRO A 172 -0.92 -15.67 16.08
CA PRO A 172 -1.40 -14.31 16.32
C PRO A 172 -2.13 -14.13 17.66
N LYS A 173 -2.53 -15.24 18.29
CA LYS A 173 -3.20 -15.24 19.61
C LYS A 173 -2.24 -15.16 20.79
N VAL A 174 -0.94 -15.31 20.55
CA VAL A 174 0.10 -15.22 21.58
C VAL A 174 0.61 -13.78 21.73
N LYS A 175 1.14 -13.45 22.93
CA LYS A 175 1.50 -12.08 23.32
C LYS A 175 2.57 -11.39 22.43
N ASP A 176 3.47 -12.14 21.79
CA ASP A 176 4.53 -11.59 20.94
C ASP A 176 4.12 -11.62 19.45
N LYS A 177 3.27 -10.66 19.06
CA LYS A 177 2.77 -10.48 17.69
C LYS A 177 3.77 -9.79 16.75
N LYS A 178 5.06 -9.77 17.06
CA LYS A 178 6.05 -8.95 16.35
C LYS A 178 6.13 -9.27 14.86
N LEU A 179 6.07 -10.53 14.49
CA LEU A 179 6.16 -10.95 13.07
C LEU A 179 4.90 -10.56 12.29
N LEU A 180 3.72 -10.76 12.88
CA LEU A 180 2.44 -10.30 12.31
C LEU A 180 2.42 -8.77 12.19
N TYR A 181 2.85 -8.06 13.24
CA TYR A 181 2.96 -6.60 13.22
C TYR A 181 3.88 -6.10 12.09
N ASP A 182 5.05 -6.72 11.92
CA ASP A 182 5.99 -6.35 10.87
C ASP A 182 5.40 -6.63 9.46
N ALA A 183 4.65 -7.72 9.29
CA ALA A 183 3.96 -8.05 8.04
C ALA A 183 2.86 -7.03 7.71
N ASN A 184 2.01 -6.69 8.67
CA ASN A 184 0.94 -5.71 8.52
C ASN A 184 1.50 -4.31 8.25
N ARG A 185 2.56 -3.92 8.96
CA ARG A 185 3.24 -2.63 8.76
C ARG A 185 3.80 -2.50 7.35
N LEU A 186 4.46 -3.53 6.84
CA LEU A 186 4.96 -3.54 5.48
C LEU A 186 3.83 -3.46 4.46
N ALA A 187 2.82 -4.31 4.61
CA ALA A 187 1.68 -4.37 3.71
C ALA A 187 0.96 -3.02 3.63
N ARG A 188 0.73 -2.37 4.78
CA ARG A 188 0.14 -1.02 4.85
C ARG A 188 1.00 0.02 4.17
N THR A 189 2.31 0.04 4.46
CA THR A 189 3.26 0.99 3.85
C THR A 189 3.28 0.85 2.33
N THR A 190 3.25 -0.38 1.82
CA THR A 190 3.21 -0.64 0.37
C THR A 190 1.96 -0.04 -0.28
N LEU A 191 0.77 -0.21 0.34
CA LEU A 191 -0.47 0.37 -0.20
C LEU A 191 -0.42 1.90 -0.20
N ILE A 192 0.10 2.52 0.85
CA ILE A 192 0.21 3.99 0.97
C ILE A 192 1.14 4.56 -0.08
N HIS A 193 2.31 3.95 -0.29
CA HIS A 193 3.23 4.38 -1.33
C HIS A 193 2.62 4.24 -2.74
N SER A 194 1.78 3.21 -2.95
CA SER A 194 1.09 3.06 -4.23
C SER A 194 0.04 4.15 -4.48
N VAL A 195 -0.65 4.60 -3.42
CA VAL A 195 -1.55 5.76 -3.50
C VAL A 195 -0.78 7.01 -3.95
N ARG A 196 0.39 7.26 -3.34
CA ARG A 196 1.22 8.40 -3.71
C ARG A 196 1.61 8.35 -5.19
N GLU A 197 2.11 7.23 -5.65
CA GLU A 197 2.59 7.10 -7.03
C GLU A 197 1.44 7.26 -8.04
N ILE A 198 0.27 6.63 -7.83
CA ILE A 198 -0.84 6.75 -8.77
C ILE A 198 -1.42 8.17 -8.81
N ILE A 199 -1.53 8.85 -7.66
CA ILE A 199 -1.98 10.23 -7.61
C ILE A 199 -0.97 11.15 -8.31
N LYS A 200 0.33 10.93 -8.10
CA LYS A 200 1.40 11.70 -8.72
C LYS A 200 1.40 11.57 -10.23
N GLU A 201 1.32 10.34 -10.75
CA GLU A 201 1.32 10.12 -12.19
C GLU A 201 0.04 10.70 -12.84
N ASN A 202 -1.14 10.47 -12.25
CA ASN A 202 -2.37 11.09 -12.77
C ASN A 202 -2.30 12.63 -12.73
N ALA A 203 -1.76 13.21 -11.66
CA ALA A 203 -1.65 14.66 -11.52
C ALA A 203 -0.73 15.30 -12.56
N LYS A 204 0.31 14.59 -13.03
CA LYS A 204 1.17 15.06 -14.12
C LYS A 204 0.43 15.13 -15.46
N ASP A 205 -0.45 14.18 -15.71
CA ASP A 205 -1.14 14.04 -16.99
C ASP A 205 -2.45 14.85 -17.03
N ASN A 206 -2.89 15.39 -15.92
CA ASN A 206 -4.14 16.12 -15.82
C ASN A 206 -3.92 17.64 -15.87
N ILE A 207 -4.28 18.29 -16.99
CA ILE A 207 -4.12 19.75 -17.18
C ILE A 207 -4.96 20.61 -16.23
N PHE A 208 -5.92 20.04 -15.55
CA PHE A 208 -6.74 20.73 -14.54
C PHE A 208 -6.16 20.61 -13.13
N ASN A 209 -5.07 19.85 -12.95
CA ASN A 209 -4.42 19.70 -11.66
C ASN A 209 -3.47 20.85 -11.36
N ILE A 210 -3.51 21.39 -10.13
CA ILE A 210 -2.63 22.46 -9.67
C ILE A 210 -1.65 22.02 -8.57
N GLY A 211 -1.78 20.79 -8.09
CA GLY A 211 -0.92 20.24 -7.05
C GLY A 211 -1.52 19.02 -6.35
N ILE A 212 -0.85 18.59 -5.30
CA ILE A 212 -1.29 17.46 -4.47
C ILE A 212 -1.40 17.93 -3.02
N LYS A 213 -2.58 17.71 -2.41
CA LYS A 213 -2.87 18.03 -1.02
C LYS A 213 -2.46 16.90 -0.11
N TRP A 214 -1.71 17.21 0.94
CA TRP A 214 -1.46 16.35 2.09
C TRP A 214 -2.52 16.58 3.16
N GLU A 215 -3.21 15.54 3.57
CA GLU A 215 -4.21 15.58 4.64
C GLU A 215 -3.88 14.59 5.74
N LEU A 216 -3.88 15.06 6.99
CA LEU A 216 -3.67 14.20 8.15
C LEU A 216 -4.77 13.13 8.25
N SER A 217 -4.40 11.97 8.73
CA SER A 217 -5.36 10.94 9.14
C SER A 217 -6.23 11.47 10.29
N PRO A 218 -7.53 11.17 10.33
CA PRO A 218 -8.39 11.58 11.45
C PRO A 218 -7.91 11.09 12.81
N ASP A 219 -7.21 9.95 12.83
CA ASP A 219 -6.60 9.33 14.03
C ASP A 219 -5.12 9.69 14.19
N HIS A 220 -4.62 10.70 13.46
CA HIS A 220 -3.21 11.05 13.44
C HIS A 220 -2.67 11.36 14.84
N TRP A 221 -3.35 12.24 15.56
CA TRP A 221 -2.95 12.68 16.90
C TRP A 221 -3.06 11.58 17.97
N ASP A 222 -3.97 10.62 17.80
CA ASP A 222 -4.06 9.45 18.69
C ASP A 222 -2.86 8.51 18.50
N ARG A 223 -2.30 8.48 17.29
CA ARG A 223 -1.18 7.61 16.91
C ARG A 223 0.18 8.27 17.10
N MET A 224 0.25 9.58 16.92
CA MET A 224 1.44 10.40 16.96
C MET A 224 1.21 11.64 17.85
N PRO A 225 1.02 11.45 19.17
CA PRO A 225 0.65 12.54 20.09
C PRO A 225 1.73 13.62 20.21
N ASP A 226 2.98 13.29 19.93
CA ASP A 226 4.12 14.22 19.96
C ASP A 226 4.33 14.91 18.60
N GLY A 227 3.47 14.61 17.60
CA GLY A 227 3.62 15.09 16.23
C GLY A 227 4.72 14.36 15.44
N ASP A 228 4.71 14.56 14.12
CA ASP A 228 5.74 14.09 13.22
C ASP A 228 5.86 15.00 11.97
N GLU A 229 6.62 14.58 10.98
CA GLU A 229 6.78 15.33 9.73
C GLU A 229 5.47 15.51 8.94
N CYS A 230 4.46 14.65 9.14
CA CYS A 230 3.15 14.80 8.50
C CYS A 230 2.43 16.08 8.93
N ASP A 231 2.63 16.54 10.19
CA ASP A 231 2.05 17.78 10.69
C ASP A 231 2.63 18.97 9.93
N VAL A 232 3.96 18.96 9.75
CA VAL A 232 4.65 20.00 8.99
C VAL A 232 4.14 20.05 7.56
N TYR A 233 3.96 18.89 6.93
CA TYR A 233 3.47 18.80 5.55
C TYR A 233 2.01 19.21 5.39
N ALA A 234 1.16 18.92 6.36
CA ALA A 234 -0.27 19.19 6.27
C ALA A 234 -0.65 20.64 6.64
N GLU A 235 0.13 21.27 7.54
CA GLU A 235 -0.26 22.53 8.18
C GLU A 235 0.47 23.78 7.61
N ASN A 236 1.48 23.58 6.75
CA ASN A 236 2.24 24.69 6.19
C ASN A 236 1.97 24.87 4.69
N ASP A 237 2.01 26.13 4.25
CA ASP A 237 2.08 26.49 2.84
C ASP A 237 3.55 26.66 2.42
N MET A 238 4.18 25.56 2.05
CA MET A 238 5.60 25.52 1.73
C MET A 238 5.95 26.06 0.34
N TYR A 239 4.96 26.13 -0.56
CA TYR A 239 5.17 26.45 -1.98
C TYR A 239 4.29 27.59 -2.49
N GLY A 240 3.50 28.25 -1.63
CA GLY A 240 2.58 29.31 -2.03
C GLY A 240 1.35 28.83 -2.80
N LEU A 241 1.07 27.52 -2.77
CA LEU A 241 -0.08 26.90 -3.43
C LEU A 241 -1.29 26.75 -2.48
N GLY A 242 -1.07 27.01 -1.20
CA GLY A 242 -2.01 26.82 -0.11
C GLY A 242 -1.53 25.78 0.91
N ILE A 243 -2.11 25.82 2.10
CA ILE A 243 -1.70 24.97 3.23
C ILE A 243 -1.75 23.50 2.84
N GLY A 244 -0.62 22.80 3.01
CA GLY A 244 -0.45 21.38 2.72
C GLY A 244 -0.52 21.00 1.24
N ILE A 245 -0.41 21.95 0.31
CA ILE A 245 -0.41 21.70 -1.13
C ILE A 245 1.02 21.74 -1.67
N PHE A 246 1.38 20.70 -2.40
CA PHE A 246 2.69 20.49 -3.00
C PHE A 246 2.61 20.52 -4.52
N PRO A 247 3.63 21.06 -5.21
CA PRO A 247 3.83 20.75 -6.62
C PRO A 247 3.95 19.24 -6.82
N VAL A 248 3.49 18.72 -7.94
CA VAL A 248 3.38 17.28 -8.20
C VAL A 248 4.72 16.54 -7.98
N ASP A 249 5.83 17.14 -8.41
CA ASP A 249 7.15 16.52 -8.28
C ASP A 249 7.79 16.66 -6.89
N GLU A 250 7.28 17.57 -6.07
CA GLU A 250 7.82 17.89 -4.73
C GLU A 250 7.07 17.21 -3.58
N VAL A 251 6.09 16.34 -3.89
CA VAL A 251 5.31 15.64 -2.86
C VAL A 251 6.23 14.70 -2.06
N PRO A 252 6.33 14.87 -0.73
CA PRO A 252 7.18 14.03 0.11
C PRO A 252 6.76 12.56 0.10
N PHE A 253 7.70 11.68 0.44
CA PHE A 253 7.37 10.29 0.73
C PHE A 253 6.68 10.19 2.09
N GLN A 254 5.63 9.39 2.13
CA GLN A 254 4.97 9.03 3.38
C GLN A 254 5.88 8.09 4.20
N HIS A 255 6.03 8.37 5.49
CA HIS A 255 6.83 7.54 6.38
C HIS A 255 6.21 6.14 6.56
N ILE A 256 6.99 5.20 7.08
CA ILE A 256 6.52 3.83 7.34
C ILE A 256 5.29 3.86 8.24
N ASN A 257 4.25 3.11 7.84
CA ASN A 257 2.99 2.99 8.59
C ASN A 257 2.17 4.30 8.70
N CYS A 258 2.44 5.29 7.85
CA CYS A 258 1.62 6.48 7.72
C CYS A 258 0.19 6.10 7.29
N LEU A 259 -0.81 6.87 7.73
CA LEU A 259 -2.19 6.79 7.26
C LEU A 259 -2.74 8.15 6.77
N CYS A 260 -1.86 9.14 6.62
CA CYS A 260 -2.20 10.41 6.00
C CYS A 260 -2.55 10.20 4.52
N SER A 261 -3.43 11.03 4.00
CA SER A 261 -3.95 10.88 2.65
C SER A 261 -3.36 11.92 1.72
N LEU A 262 -3.24 11.55 0.46
CA LEU A 262 -2.90 12.45 -0.64
C LEU A 262 -4.11 12.55 -1.58
N TYR A 263 -4.38 13.74 -2.09
CA TYR A 263 -5.44 13.98 -3.06
C TYR A 263 -4.97 14.99 -4.11
N PRO A 264 -5.39 14.82 -5.39
CA PRO A 264 -5.16 15.85 -6.40
C PRO A 264 -5.92 17.11 -6.03
N VAL A 265 -5.32 18.26 -6.30
CA VAL A 265 -5.96 19.58 -6.18
C VAL A 265 -6.25 20.08 -7.58
N MET A 266 -7.53 20.17 -7.91
CA MET A 266 -7.99 20.62 -9.21
C MET A 266 -8.25 22.14 -9.20
N LEU A 267 -8.23 22.75 -10.36
CA LEU A 267 -8.83 24.07 -10.57
C LEU A 267 -10.27 24.12 -10.04
N ASP A 268 -10.76 25.31 -9.75
CA ASP A 268 -12.14 25.48 -9.30
C ASP A 268 -13.13 24.85 -10.31
N TYR A 269 -14.16 24.20 -9.77
CA TYR A 269 -15.20 23.52 -10.56
C TYR A 269 -15.78 24.42 -11.67
N ASN A 270 -16.09 25.69 -11.33
CA ASN A 270 -16.69 26.60 -12.28
C ASN A 270 -15.69 27.01 -13.37
N ILE A 271 -14.40 27.16 -13.03
CA ILE A 271 -13.34 27.45 -13.99
C ILE A 271 -13.20 26.31 -14.99
N ILE A 272 -13.19 25.08 -14.51
CA ILE A 272 -13.10 23.90 -15.38
C ILE A 272 -14.35 23.82 -16.30
N ALA A 273 -15.54 23.96 -15.71
CA ALA A 273 -16.80 23.89 -16.44
C ALA A 273 -16.88 24.99 -17.53
N GLU A 274 -16.56 26.24 -17.16
CA GLU A 274 -16.55 27.36 -18.10
C GLU A 274 -15.51 27.18 -19.21
N ARG A 275 -14.32 26.69 -18.89
CA ARG A 275 -13.26 26.41 -19.89
C ARG A 275 -13.72 25.37 -20.89
N ILE A 276 -14.33 24.28 -20.42
CA ILE A 276 -14.86 23.21 -21.29
C ILE A 276 -16.03 23.71 -22.10
N GLU A 277 -16.97 24.44 -21.51
CA GLU A 277 -18.15 24.98 -22.23
C GLU A 277 -17.73 25.95 -23.33
N ASN A 278 -16.81 26.86 -23.06
CA ASN A 278 -16.28 27.78 -24.06
C ASN A 278 -15.64 27.04 -25.24
N TRP A 279 -14.85 26.01 -24.98
CA TRP A 279 -14.24 25.16 -26.00
C TRP A 279 -15.29 24.41 -26.83
N ILE A 280 -16.31 23.81 -26.20
CA ILE A 280 -17.43 23.16 -26.92
C ILE A 280 -18.17 24.16 -27.82
N ASN A 281 -18.31 25.40 -27.40
CA ASN A 281 -18.96 26.47 -28.16
C ASN A 281 -18.05 27.10 -29.24
N GLY A 282 -16.86 26.54 -29.48
CA GLY A 282 -15.96 26.92 -30.56
C GLY A 282 -14.89 27.94 -30.20
N ALA A 283 -14.71 28.25 -28.92
CA ALA A 283 -13.54 29.01 -28.48
C ALA A 283 -12.27 28.17 -28.63
N SER A 284 -11.19 28.79 -29.11
CA SER A 284 -9.90 28.11 -29.23
C SER A 284 -9.27 27.90 -27.85
N ASP A 285 -8.91 26.67 -27.52
CA ASP A 285 -8.12 26.30 -26.34
C ASP A 285 -7.05 25.29 -26.77
N ASN A 286 -5.91 25.81 -27.20
CA ASN A 286 -4.84 24.99 -27.76
C ASN A 286 -4.30 23.97 -26.75
N GLU A 287 -4.22 24.33 -25.47
CA GLU A 287 -3.74 23.42 -24.42
C GLU A 287 -4.69 22.24 -24.22
N LEU A 288 -6.00 22.50 -24.15
CA LEU A 288 -7.02 21.47 -24.04
C LEU A 288 -7.05 20.57 -25.28
N GLU A 289 -6.98 21.18 -26.48
CA GLU A 289 -6.96 20.43 -27.74
C GLU A 289 -5.72 19.54 -27.86
N ASP A 290 -4.56 20.04 -27.51
CA ASP A 290 -3.32 19.27 -27.58
C ASP A 290 -3.31 18.15 -26.54
N TRP A 291 -3.82 18.42 -25.34
CA TRP A 291 -3.99 17.40 -24.32
C TRP A 291 -4.96 16.27 -24.74
N ILE A 292 -6.11 16.63 -25.34
CA ILE A 292 -7.04 15.66 -25.90
C ILE A 292 -6.36 14.83 -27.00
N LYS A 293 -5.70 15.47 -27.97
CA LYS A 293 -4.99 14.78 -29.07
C LYS A 293 -3.91 13.82 -28.58
N GLN A 294 -3.15 14.20 -27.53
CA GLN A 294 -2.13 13.33 -26.93
C GLN A 294 -2.75 12.09 -26.29
N ASN A 295 -3.90 12.26 -25.69
CA ASN A 295 -4.59 11.17 -25.02
C ASN A 295 -5.51 10.36 -25.93
N GLU A 296 -5.95 10.88 -27.09
CA GLU A 296 -6.71 10.11 -28.11
C GLU A 296 -5.83 9.23 -29.00
N LYS A 297 -4.61 9.65 -29.35
CA LYS A 297 -3.72 8.97 -30.30
C LYS A 297 -3.31 7.54 -29.93
N GLY A 298 -3.74 6.99 -28.85
CA GLY A 298 -3.52 5.60 -28.44
C GLY A 298 -4.75 4.72 -28.52
N ALA A 299 -5.86 5.20 -29.11
CA ALA A 299 -7.08 4.40 -29.27
C ALA A 299 -7.09 3.57 -30.56
N ASP A 300 -6.15 3.81 -31.49
CA ASP A 300 -6.01 3.10 -32.75
C ASP A 300 -4.75 2.22 -32.72
N ILE A 301 -4.76 1.12 -31.98
CA ILE A 301 -3.98 -0.10 -32.27
C ILE A 301 -4.71 -1.31 -31.69
#